data_4094d1736e1289444f6edbee75384631
#
_entry.id   4094d1736e1289444f6edbee75384631
#
_cell.length_a   1.000
_cell.length_b   1.000
_cell.length_c   1.000
_cell.angle_alpha   90.00
_cell.angle_beta   90.00
_cell.angle_gamma   90.00
#
_symmetry.space_group_name_H-M   'P 1'
#
loop_
_entity.id
_entity.type
_entity.pdbx_description
1 polymer ?
#
loop_
_entity_poly.entity_id
_entity_poly.type
_entity_poly.pdbx_seq_one_letter_code
_entity_poly.pdbx_strand_id
1 'polypeptide(L)'
;MGWLFPNKNKIQLKIHLSHISRIVANETCFIRSSGPIIGNELGLILKSKLNQADLNVQCNTFYFWNNFPCGGKLNLKGSCQELKLWNYALMQIDATSLICGNARVENSSKGDIRFQCNDSLFYKIKGEGDLHLYGFPPNIYNLGSDGSGSLIFH
;
A
#
# COMPACT_ATOMS: atom_id res chain seq x y z
N MET A 1 28.05 4.63 37.71
CA MET A 1 27.78 5.37 36.48
C MET A 1 26.51 4.82 35.85
N GLY A 2 25.42 5.53 36.03
CA GLY A 2 24.15 5.14 35.40
C GLY A 2 24.14 5.57 33.92
N TRP A 3 23.96 4.62 33.03
CA TRP A 3 23.70 4.90 31.62
C TRP A 3 22.24 5.40 31.56
N LEU A 4 22.07 6.70 31.39
CA LEU A 4 20.78 7.29 31.04
C LEU A 4 20.51 6.91 29.58
N PHE A 5 19.68 5.90 29.36
CA PHE A 5 19.09 5.67 28.06
C PHE A 5 18.24 6.91 27.72
N PRO A 6 18.52 7.60 26.62
CA PRO A 6 17.69 8.73 26.25
C PRO A 6 16.28 8.21 26.03
N ASN A 7 15.33 8.76 26.76
CA ASN A 7 13.90 8.55 26.51
C ASN A 7 13.66 8.87 25.03
N LYS A 8 13.41 7.86 24.22
CA LYS A 8 13.03 8.06 22.83
C LYS A 8 11.62 8.63 22.82
N ASN A 9 11.53 9.93 23.03
CA ASN A 9 10.26 10.64 22.90
C ASN A 9 9.75 10.44 21.47
N LYS A 10 8.68 9.67 21.33
CA LYS A 10 7.99 9.57 20.05
C LYS A 10 7.35 10.92 19.76
N ILE A 11 7.76 11.56 18.69
CA ILE A 11 7.11 12.77 18.21
C ILE A 11 5.82 12.35 17.51
N GLN A 12 4.69 12.87 17.97
CA GLN A 12 3.40 12.73 17.33
C GLN A 12 3.02 14.05 16.67
N LEU A 13 2.84 14.00 15.36
CA LEU A 13 2.35 15.13 14.57
C LEU A 13 0.92 14.85 14.14
N LYS A 14 -0.02 15.71 14.52
CA LYS A 14 -1.41 15.67 14.06
C LYS A 14 -1.64 16.76 13.03
N ILE A 15 -1.99 16.36 11.81
CA ILE A 15 -2.18 17.28 10.70
C ILE A 15 -3.67 17.29 10.34
N HIS A 16 -4.26 18.47 10.28
CA HIS A 16 -5.64 18.68 9.82
C HIS A 16 -5.59 19.39 8.48
N LEU A 17 -6.14 18.74 7.46
CA LEU A 17 -6.17 19.26 6.10
C LEU A 17 -7.58 19.15 5.54
N SER A 18 -8.02 20.18 4.85
CA SER A 18 -9.28 20.14 4.10
C SER A 18 -9.17 19.33 2.81
N HIS A 19 -7.97 19.22 2.27
CA HIS A 19 -7.68 18.45 1.06
C HIS A 19 -6.25 17.94 1.07
N ILE A 20 -6.08 16.70 0.66
CA ILE A 20 -4.77 16.06 0.48
C ILE A 20 -4.81 15.14 -0.73
N SER A 21 -3.83 15.27 -1.63
CA SER A 21 -3.68 14.41 -2.81
C SER A 21 -2.47 13.50 -2.75
N ARG A 22 -1.51 13.80 -1.87
CA ARG A 22 -0.27 13.00 -1.76
C ARG A 22 0.34 13.07 -0.38
N ILE A 23 0.82 11.91 0.08
CA ILE A 23 1.64 11.76 1.29
C ILE A 23 2.99 11.20 0.87
N VAL A 24 4.07 11.85 1.25
CA VAL A 24 5.45 11.37 1.00
C VAL A 24 6.18 11.26 2.33
N ALA A 25 6.65 10.06 2.66
CA ALA A 25 7.44 9.81 3.85
C ALA A 25 8.90 9.50 3.44
N ASN A 26 9.80 10.42 3.69
CA ASN A 26 11.24 10.26 3.43
C ASN A 26 11.94 9.54 4.57
N GLU A 27 11.39 9.61 5.79
CA GLU A 27 11.95 9.03 7.01
C GLU A 27 11.05 7.95 7.60
N THR A 28 11.61 7.14 8.50
CA THR A 28 10.85 6.13 9.22
C THR A 28 9.75 6.76 10.04
N CYS A 29 8.52 6.40 9.75
CA CYS A 29 7.35 6.91 10.46
C CYS A 29 6.20 5.91 10.46
N PHE A 30 5.22 6.17 11.34
CA PHE A 30 3.94 5.53 11.33
C PHE A 30 2.87 6.55 10.93
N ILE A 31 2.16 6.30 9.84
CA ILE A 31 1.11 7.17 9.31
C ILE A 31 -0.24 6.51 9.59
N ARG A 32 -1.16 7.26 10.17
CA ARG A 32 -2.54 6.80 10.40
C ARG A 32 -3.52 7.88 10.05
N SER A 33 -4.57 7.53 9.33
CA SER A 33 -5.72 8.40 9.18
C SER A 33 -6.67 8.24 10.37
N SER A 34 -7.18 9.34 10.94
CA SER A 34 -8.18 9.32 12.02
C SER A 34 -9.60 9.08 11.52
N GLY A 35 -9.83 9.24 10.23
CA GLY A 35 -11.09 9.02 9.52
C GLY A 35 -10.80 8.74 8.05
N PRO A 36 -11.83 8.66 7.20
CA PRO A 36 -11.65 8.51 5.78
C PRO A 36 -10.98 9.76 5.17
N ILE A 37 -9.97 9.53 4.33
CA ILE A 37 -9.38 10.57 3.48
C ILE A 37 -10.21 10.59 2.21
N ILE A 38 -10.96 11.68 2.04
CA ILE A 38 -11.90 11.83 0.92
C ILE A 38 -11.26 12.71 -0.15
N GLY A 39 -11.32 12.28 -1.41
CA GLY A 39 -10.76 13.06 -2.52
C GLY A 39 -10.91 12.37 -3.87
N ASN A 40 -10.40 13.02 -4.91
CA ASN A 40 -10.37 12.42 -6.23
C ASN A 40 -9.19 11.44 -6.36
N GLU A 41 -8.02 11.84 -5.93
CA GLU A 41 -6.80 11.05 -5.97
C GLU A 41 -6.05 11.16 -4.65
N LEU A 42 -5.53 10.03 -4.18
CA LEU A 42 -4.60 9.99 -3.05
C LEU A 42 -3.40 9.10 -3.38
N GLY A 43 -2.21 9.68 -3.29
CA GLY A 43 -0.95 8.97 -3.43
C GLY A 43 -0.22 8.78 -2.11
N LEU A 44 0.37 7.60 -1.91
CA LEU A 44 1.28 7.32 -0.81
C LEU A 44 2.64 6.89 -1.35
N ILE A 45 3.69 7.60 -0.98
CA ILE A 45 5.06 7.30 -1.38
C ILE A 45 5.90 7.12 -0.12
N LEU A 46 6.47 5.92 0.05
CA LEU A 46 7.28 5.57 1.20
C LEU A 46 8.73 5.31 0.75
N LYS A 47 9.71 5.98 1.36
CA LYS A 47 11.11 5.94 0.94
C LYS A 47 12.10 5.47 2.01
N SER A 48 11.68 5.30 3.26
CA SER A 48 12.56 4.91 4.35
C SER A 48 12.53 3.40 4.60
N LYS A 49 13.57 2.90 5.27
CA LYS A 49 13.80 1.46 5.54
C LYS A 49 12.67 0.76 6.28
N LEU A 50 11.96 1.48 7.17
CA LEU A 50 10.86 0.92 7.94
C LEU A 50 9.74 1.94 8.05
N ASN A 51 8.64 1.68 7.35
CA ASN A 51 7.45 2.50 7.40
C ASN A 51 6.23 1.65 7.73
N GLN A 52 5.27 2.24 8.40
CA GLN A 52 3.96 1.64 8.59
C GLN A 52 2.89 2.68 8.25
N ALA A 53 1.86 2.26 7.52
CA ALA A 53 0.73 3.13 7.22
C ALA A 53 -0.59 2.36 7.36
N ASP A 54 -1.54 2.97 8.10
CA ASP A 54 -2.90 2.48 8.26
C ASP A 54 -3.85 3.57 7.77
N LEU A 55 -4.37 3.42 6.56
CA LEU A 55 -5.17 4.45 5.90
C LEU A 55 -6.60 3.98 5.63
N ASN A 56 -7.55 4.85 5.97
CA ASN A 56 -8.92 4.74 5.52
C ASN A 56 -9.11 5.73 4.38
N VAL A 57 -9.44 5.26 3.18
CA VAL A 57 -9.50 6.08 1.98
C VAL A 57 -10.87 5.97 1.32
N GLN A 58 -11.33 7.10 0.75
CA GLN A 58 -12.53 7.16 -0.07
C GLN A 58 -12.25 8.09 -1.25
N CYS A 59 -11.78 7.51 -2.37
CA CYS A 59 -11.31 8.29 -3.50
C CYS A 59 -11.60 7.58 -4.84
N ASN A 60 -11.44 8.29 -5.95
CA ASN A 60 -11.52 7.64 -7.26
C ASN A 60 -10.26 6.82 -7.53
N THR A 61 -9.09 7.38 -7.28
CA THR A 61 -7.82 6.70 -7.49
C THR A 61 -6.97 6.70 -6.23
N PHE A 62 -6.56 5.53 -5.77
CA PHE A 62 -5.49 5.39 -4.79
C PHE A 62 -4.25 4.81 -5.47
N TYR A 63 -3.09 5.42 -5.26
CA TYR A 63 -1.83 4.85 -5.70
C TYR A 63 -0.79 4.79 -4.58
N PHE A 64 -0.03 3.69 -4.58
CA PHE A 64 1.09 3.45 -3.70
C PHE A 64 2.35 3.17 -4.50
N TRP A 65 3.45 3.77 -4.07
CA TRP A 65 4.76 3.51 -4.62
C TRP A 65 5.83 3.50 -3.54
N ASN A 66 6.75 2.55 -3.63
CA ASN A 66 7.95 2.50 -2.81
C ASN A 66 9.15 2.10 -3.66
N ASN A 67 10.35 2.30 -3.11
CA ASN A 67 11.59 1.79 -3.70
C ASN A 67 12.52 1.24 -2.61
N PHE A 68 13.51 0.47 -3.02
CA PHE A 68 14.55 -0.02 -2.11
C PHE A 68 15.27 1.17 -1.42
N PRO A 69 15.52 1.11 -0.10
CA PRO A 69 15.36 -0.05 0.79
C PRO A 69 14.08 -0.03 1.66
N CYS A 70 12.98 0.48 1.16
CA CYS A 70 11.75 0.59 1.93
C CYS A 70 11.22 -0.78 2.36
N GLY A 71 10.76 -0.88 3.60
CA GLY A 71 10.09 -2.07 4.14
C GLY A 71 8.99 -1.67 5.12
N GLY A 72 8.25 -2.67 5.63
CA GLY A 72 7.22 -2.48 6.64
C GLY A 72 5.84 -2.94 6.21
N LYS A 73 4.79 -2.24 6.66
CA LYS A 73 3.41 -2.64 6.40
C LYS A 73 2.56 -1.47 5.90
N LEU A 74 1.69 -1.77 4.95
CA LEU A 74 0.63 -0.87 4.49
C LEU A 74 -0.72 -1.58 4.65
N ASN A 75 -1.61 -1.01 5.46
CA ASN A 75 -2.98 -1.46 5.62
C ASN A 75 -3.91 -0.41 5.02
N LEU A 76 -4.79 -0.85 4.12
CA LEU A 76 -5.75 0.00 3.43
C LEU A 76 -7.17 -0.47 3.70
N LYS A 77 -8.07 0.47 3.95
CA LYS A 77 -9.51 0.20 4.06
C LYS A 77 -10.33 1.32 3.43
N GLY A 78 -11.60 1.05 3.17
CA GLY A 78 -12.53 2.00 2.57
C GLY A 78 -12.88 1.65 1.14
N SER A 79 -12.81 2.60 0.21
CA SER A 79 -13.17 2.36 -1.18
C SER A 79 -12.39 3.24 -2.16
N CYS A 80 -12.11 2.70 -3.35
CA CYS A 80 -11.66 3.47 -4.50
C CYS A 80 -12.18 2.84 -5.80
N GLN A 81 -12.22 3.60 -6.88
CA GLN A 81 -12.55 3.04 -8.19
C GLN A 81 -11.32 2.37 -8.81
N GLU A 82 -10.16 2.99 -8.67
CA GLU A 82 -8.89 2.48 -9.17
C GLU A 82 -7.86 2.34 -8.05
N LEU A 83 -7.31 1.14 -7.89
CA LEU A 83 -6.22 0.81 -7.01
C LEU A 83 -4.94 0.59 -7.83
N LYS A 84 -3.87 1.34 -7.54
CA LYS A 84 -2.58 1.18 -8.19
C LYS A 84 -1.50 0.92 -7.15
N LEU A 85 -0.90 -0.28 -7.18
CA LEU A 85 0.12 -0.69 -6.23
C LEU A 85 1.42 -1.02 -6.98
N TRP A 86 2.49 -0.28 -6.69
CA TRP A 86 3.84 -0.56 -7.17
C TRP A 86 4.76 -0.84 -5.99
N ASN A 87 4.96 -2.12 -5.69
CA ASN A 87 5.79 -2.57 -4.56
C ASN A 87 7.16 -3.07 -5.06
N TYR A 88 8.14 -2.18 -5.01
CA TYR A 88 9.53 -2.46 -5.46
C TYR A 88 10.48 -2.81 -4.32
N ALA A 89 9.99 -2.86 -3.09
CA ALA A 89 10.79 -3.10 -1.89
C ALA A 89 10.05 -4.03 -0.91
N LEU A 90 10.59 -4.27 0.28
CA LEU A 90 10.13 -5.29 1.23
C LEU A 90 8.88 -4.85 2.03
N MET A 91 7.81 -4.44 1.36
CA MET A 91 6.55 -4.10 2.01
C MET A 91 5.55 -5.26 1.95
N GLN A 92 4.88 -5.50 3.07
CA GLN A 92 3.63 -6.28 3.10
C GLN A 92 2.46 -5.32 2.94
N ILE A 93 1.56 -5.62 2.03
CA ILE A 93 0.40 -4.77 1.75
C ILE A 93 -0.86 -5.57 2.00
N ASP A 94 -1.73 -5.04 2.86
CA ASP A 94 -3.06 -5.57 3.11
C ASP A 94 -4.11 -4.52 2.72
N ALA A 95 -4.78 -4.76 1.61
CA ALA A 95 -5.88 -3.97 1.07
C ALA A 95 -7.17 -4.81 0.93
N THR A 96 -7.30 -5.88 1.72
CA THR A 96 -8.50 -6.73 1.70
C THR A 96 -9.76 -6.01 2.16
N SER A 97 -9.60 -4.98 2.99
CA SER A 97 -10.69 -4.11 3.47
C SER A 97 -10.91 -2.86 2.61
N LEU A 98 -10.21 -2.75 1.48
CA LEU A 98 -10.37 -1.68 0.49
C LEU A 98 -11.15 -2.23 -0.71
N ILE A 99 -12.39 -1.81 -0.86
CA ILE A 99 -13.22 -2.20 -2.01
C ILE A 99 -12.77 -1.40 -3.23
N CYS A 100 -12.34 -2.07 -4.29
CA CYS A 100 -12.01 -1.39 -5.54
C CYS A 100 -12.68 -2.05 -6.76
N GLY A 101 -12.97 -1.24 -7.77
CA GLY A 101 -13.43 -1.69 -9.08
C GLY A 101 -12.26 -2.29 -9.85
N ASN A 102 -11.32 -1.46 -10.24
CA ASN A 102 -10.15 -1.86 -11.02
C ASN A 102 -8.88 -1.86 -10.17
N ALA A 103 -8.01 -2.83 -10.41
CA ALA A 103 -6.70 -2.88 -9.76
C ALA A 103 -5.57 -3.03 -10.78
N ARG A 104 -4.49 -2.28 -10.58
CA ARG A 104 -3.20 -2.47 -11.24
C ARG A 104 -2.13 -2.70 -10.21
N VAL A 105 -1.57 -3.91 -10.18
CA VAL A 105 -0.66 -4.35 -9.13
C VAL A 105 0.65 -4.86 -9.74
N GLU A 106 1.76 -4.26 -9.36
CA GLU A 106 3.10 -4.75 -9.68
C GLU A 106 3.83 -5.07 -8.38
N ASN A 107 4.26 -6.34 -8.23
CA ASN A 107 5.02 -6.80 -7.08
C ASN A 107 6.42 -7.26 -7.51
N SER A 108 7.43 -6.45 -7.21
CA SER A 108 8.85 -6.78 -7.40
C SER A 108 9.53 -7.15 -6.07
N SER A 109 8.75 -7.43 -5.04
CA SER A 109 9.14 -7.64 -3.65
C SER A 109 9.07 -9.11 -3.25
N LYS A 110 9.64 -9.42 -2.06
CA LYS A 110 9.39 -10.68 -1.34
C LYS A 110 8.14 -10.62 -0.46
N GLY A 111 7.61 -9.42 -0.22
CA GLY A 111 6.40 -9.24 0.57
C GLY A 111 5.15 -9.52 -0.25
N ASP A 112 4.18 -10.16 0.38
CA ASP A 112 2.89 -10.44 -0.24
C ASP A 112 2.02 -9.18 -0.32
N ILE A 113 1.18 -9.16 -1.34
CA ILE A 113 0.11 -8.16 -1.50
C ILE A 113 -1.22 -8.88 -1.43
N ARG A 114 -2.07 -8.49 -0.47
CA ARG A 114 -3.45 -8.94 -0.34
C ARG A 114 -4.39 -7.81 -0.72
N PHE A 115 -5.29 -8.04 -1.65
CA PHE A 115 -6.19 -7.00 -2.13
C PHE A 115 -7.51 -7.59 -2.65
N GLN A 116 -8.52 -6.72 -2.71
CA GLN A 116 -9.82 -7.02 -3.30
C GLN A 116 -9.97 -6.27 -4.62
N CYS A 117 -10.57 -6.92 -5.63
CA CYS A 117 -10.86 -6.31 -6.93
C CYS A 117 -12.11 -6.95 -7.52
N ASN A 118 -13.01 -6.12 -8.10
CA ASN A 118 -14.31 -6.59 -8.56
C ASN A 118 -14.53 -6.53 -10.08
N ASP A 119 -13.83 -5.64 -10.81
CA ASP A 119 -14.08 -5.42 -12.24
C ASP A 119 -12.93 -5.91 -13.13
N SER A 120 -11.75 -5.32 -12.99
CA SER A 120 -10.60 -5.68 -13.84
C SER A 120 -9.29 -5.66 -13.05
N LEU A 121 -8.50 -6.72 -13.20
CA LEU A 121 -7.17 -6.83 -12.63
C LEU A 121 -6.10 -6.81 -13.73
N PHE A 122 -5.16 -5.89 -13.62
CA PHE A 122 -3.91 -5.88 -14.38
C PHE A 122 -2.77 -6.14 -13.40
N TYR A 123 -2.02 -7.23 -13.58
CA TYR A 123 -0.97 -7.56 -12.63
C TYR A 123 0.36 -7.92 -13.28
N LYS A 124 1.43 -7.73 -12.52
CA LYS A 124 2.77 -8.14 -12.86
C LYS A 124 3.52 -8.59 -11.60
N ILE A 125 4.08 -9.79 -11.62
CA ILE A 125 4.88 -10.35 -10.55
C ILE A 125 6.31 -10.48 -11.05
N LYS A 126 7.23 -9.75 -10.42
CA LYS A 126 8.67 -9.78 -10.71
C LYS A 126 9.48 -10.29 -9.52
N GLY A 127 8.89 -10.31 -8.34
CA GLY A 127 9.49 -10.74 -7.09
C GLY A 127 9.12 -12.18 -6.71
N GLU A 128 9.42 -12.50 -5.45
CA GLU A 128 9.10 -13.79 -4.83
C GLU A 128 7.75 -13.76 -4.09
N GLY A 129 7.27 -12.56 -3.72
CA GLY A 129 6.03 -12.38 -2.97
C GLY A 129 4.79 -12.63 -3.82
N ASP A 130 3.79 -13.23 -3.20
CA ASP A 130 2.53 -13.60 -3.83
C ASP A 130 1.54 -12.44 -3.90
N LEU A 131 0.63 -12.52 -4.87
CA LEU A 131 -0.56 -11.69 -4.97
C LEU A 131 -1.78 -12.51 -4.53
N HIS A 132 -2.40 -12.11 -3.43
CA HIS A 132 -3.63 -12.73 -2.94
C HIS A 132 -4.83 -11.89 -3.36
N LEU A 133 -5.59 -12.39 -4.30
CA LEU A 133 -6.79 -11.74 -4.83
C LEU A 133 -8.04 -12.22 -4.09
N TYR A 134 -8.76 -11.27 -3.52
CA TYR A 134 -10.09 -11.46 -2.97
C TYR A 134 -11.12 -10.80 -3.91
N GLY A 135 -12.20 -11.50 -4.18
CA GLY A 135 -13.18 -11.08 -5.20
C GLY A 135 -12.98 -11.82 -6.52
N PHE A 136 -13.84 -11.54 -7.48
CA PHE A 136 -13.92 -12.29 -8.74
C PHE A 136 -14.02 -11.34 -9.93
N PRO A 137 -12.95 -10.58 -10.25
CA PRO A 137 -12.99 -9.71 -11.41
C PRO A 137 -13.16 -10.54 -12.69
N PRO A 138 -14.10 -10.18 -13.58
CA PRO A 138 -14.31 -10.92 -14.83
C PRO A 138 -13.14 -10.79 -15.81
N ASN A 139 -12.30 -9.77 -15.64
CA ASN A 139 -11.18 -9.51 -16.52
C ASN A 139 -9.86 -9.53 -15.76
N ILE A 140 -8.95 -10.44 -16.14
CA ILE A 140 -7.64 -10.59 -15.49
C ILE A 140 -6.56 -10.62 -16.57
N TYR A 141 -5.60 -9.68 -16.47
CA TYR A 141 -4.53 -9.50 -17.44
C TYR A 141 -3.17 -9.60 -16.77
N ASN A 142 -2.38 -10.62 -17.16
CA ASN A 142 -0.97 -10.71 -16.79
C ASN A 142 -0.14 -9.84 -17.73
N LEU A 143 0.56 -8.85 -17.17
CA LEU A 143 1.40 -7.90 -17.92
C LEU A 143 2.85 -8.37 -18.11
N GLY A 144 3.09 -9.69 -18.12
CA GLY A 144 4.41 -10.28 -18.31
C GLY A 144 5.12 -10.50 -16.97
N SER A 145 4.57 -11.37 -16.13
CA SER A 145 5.19 -11.82 -14.88
C SER A 145 6.36 -12.76 -15.18
N ASP A 146 7.50 -12.52 -14.52
CA ASP A 146 8.76 -13.28 -14.63
C ASP A 146 9.38 -13.61 -13.27
N GLY A 147 8.74 -13.20 -12.18
CA GLY A 147 9.10 -13.57 -10.80
C GLY A 147 8.61 -14.97 -10.40
N SER A 148 9.04 -15.44 -9.23
CA SER A 148 8.65 -16.75 -8.67
C SER A 148 7.36 -16.72 -7.84
N GLY A 149 6.86 -15.53 -7.48
CA GLY A 149 5.58 -15.37 -6.81
C GLY A 149 4.40 -15.75 -7.72
N SER A 150 3.25 -16.00 -7.11
CA SER A 150 2.04 -16.49 -7.77
C SER A 150 0.83 -15.56 -7.54
N LEU A 151 -0.15 -15.61 -8.42
CA LEU A 151 -1.48 -15.06 -8.17
C LEU A 151 -2.36 -16.14 -7.53
N ILE A 152 -2.82 -15.88 -6.31
CA ILE A 152 -3.61 -16.80 -5.49
C ILE A 152 -5.01 -16.23 -5.32
N PHE A 153 -6.03 -17.02 -5.63
CA PHE A 153 -7.45 -16.66 -5.52
C PHE A 153 -8.02 -17.14 -4.19
N HIS A 154 -8.87 -16.31 -3.57
CA HIS A 154 -9.54 -16.59 -2.30
C HIS A 154 -11.07 -16.46 -2.40
#